data_14f952843e417449a763e00a067aa7cc
#
_entry.id   14f952843e417449a763e00a067aa7cc
#
_cell.length_a   1.000
_cell.length_b   1.000
_cell.length_c   1.000
_cell.angle_alpha   90.00
_cell.angle_beta   90.00
_cell.angle_gamma   90.00
#
_symmetry.space_group_name_H-M   'P 1'
#
loop_
_entity.id
_entity.type
_entity.pdbx_description
1 polymer ?
#
loop_
_entity_poly.entity_id
_entity_poly.type
_entity_poly.pdbx_seq_one_letter_code
_entity_poly.pdbx_strand_id
1 'polypeptide(L)'
;PDLNWKNPSLRKELYRMIQFWMDKGIRGFRLDAIDNIVKDGHGGNDTHSEQIHTYLMEMNQNTYGKSEQILTVGETGGATVEMAQQYSDPESQELSMIFQFELMGIDGIRSGNWDPKPYTLPQLKQIFEKWQTGLEEKGWNSLFWGNHDFPRVVSRFGNDREPYREKSAKMLAVLLHGMKGTPYIYQGEEIGMTNVSGLRIEDYQDIESVN
;
A
#
# COMPACT_ATOMS: atom_id res chain seq x y z
N PRO A 1 10.22 -8.97 16.68
CA PRO A 1 9.53 -8.32 17.80
C PRO A 1 9.08 -6.92 17.39
N ASP A 2 7.84 -6.56 17.72
CA ASP A 2 7.28 -5.27 17.37
C ASP A 2 7.57 -4.21 18.44
N LEU A 3 7.50 -2.93 18.03
CA LEU A 3 7.62 -1.81 18.94
C LEU A 3 6.37 -1.70 19.82
N ASN A 4 6.55 -1.40 21.10
CA ASN A 4 5.46 -1.24 22.05
C ASN A 4 4.84 0.16 21.96
N TRP A 5 3.89 0.35 21.05
CA TRP A 5 3.20 1.63 20.85
C TRP A 5 2.39 2.12 22.05
N LYS A 6 2.07 1.25 23.00
CA LYS A 6 1.45 1.67 24.29
C LYS A 6 2.39 2.53 25.14
N ASN A 7 3.71 2.45 24.89
CA ASN A 7 4.70 3.24 25.62
C ASN A 7 4.82 4.66 25.04
N PRO A 8 4.40 5.72 25.76
CA PRO A 8 4.45 7.08 25.26
C PRO A 8 5.88 7.59 25.05
N SER A 9 6.87 7.07 25.76
CA SER A 9 8.27 7.46 25.55
C SER A 9 8.79 6.94 24.22
N LEU A 10 8.40 5.71 23.82
CA LEU A 10 8.72 5.18 22.50
C LEU A 10 8.08 6.04 21.40
N ARG A 11 6.79 6.37 21.50
CA ARG A 11 6.14 7.20 20.49
C ARG A 11 6.83 8.55 20.32
N LYS A 12 7.25 9.19 21.41
CA LYS A 12 8.03 10.44 21.34
C LYS A 12 9.35 10.29 20.58
N GLU A 13 10.06 9.18 20.74
CA GLU A 13 11.28 8.92 19.96
C GLU A 13 10.99 8.71 18.48
N LEU A 14 9.90 8.01 18.14
CA LEU A 14 9.47 7.87 16.74
C LEU A 14 9.13 9.23 16.12
N TYR A 15 8.44 10.12 16.86
CA TYR A 15 8.14 11.47 16.37
C TYR A 15 9.40 12.32 16.19
N ARG A 16 10.40 12.19 17.06
CA ARG A 16 11.71 12.82 16.89
C ARG A 16 12.44 12.30 15.64
N MET A 17 12.36 11.02 15.37
CA MET A 17 12.93 10.42 14.16
C MET A 17 12.27 10.98 12.89
N ILE A 18 10.94 11.07 12.86
CA ILE A 18 10.21 11.68 11.74
C ILE A 18 10.64 13.15 11.58
N GLN A 19 10.66 13.92 12.66
CA GLN A 19 11.07 15.34 12.64
C GLN A 19 12.51 15.50 12.15
N PHE A 20 13.43 14.64 12.57
CA PHE A 20 14.81 14.64 12.08
C PHE A 20 14.87 14.55 10.55
N TRP A 21 14.08 13.68 9.94
CA TRP A 21 14.06 13.54 8.49
C TRP A 21 13.37 14.73 7.80
N MET A 22 12.32 15.27 8.41
CA MET A 22 11.68 16.50 7.93
C MET A 22 12.68 17.67 7.92
N ASP A 23 13.49 17.82 8.96
CA ASP A 23 14.54 18.85 9.06
C ASP A 23 15.64 18.68 8.00
N LYS A 24 15.85 17.44 7.51
CA LYS A 24 16.72 17.13 6.37
C LYS A 24 16.10 17.41 5.00
N GLY A 25 14.87 17.86 4.97
CA GLY A 25 14.16 18.21 3.74
C GLY A 25 13.27 17.09 3.17
N ILE A 26 13.09 15.97 3.88
CA ILE A 26 12.12 14.95 3.47
C ILE A 26 10.71 15.51 3.54
N ARG A 27 9.90 15.27 2.49
CA ARG A 27 8.54 15.80 2.33
C ARG A 27 7.48 14.72 2.16
N GLY A 28 7.80 13.47 2.49
CA GLY A 28 6.82 12.39 2.48
C GLY A 28 7.31 11.17 3.23
N PHE A 29 6.36 10.39 3.74
CA PHE A 29 6.63 9.17 4.50
C PHE A 29 5.67 8.07 4.07
N ARG A 30 6.22 6.88 3.82
CA ARG A 30 5.46 5.64 3.78
C ARG A 30 5.54 4.99 5.16
N LEU A 31 4.39 4.67 5.72
CA LEU A 31 4.28 4.00 7.01
C LEU A 31 3.99 2.51 6.74
N ASP A 32 5.01 1.70 6.93
CA ASP A 32 4.99 0.26 6.68
C ASP A 32 4.10 -0.45 7.69
N ALA A 33 3.19 -1.32 7.21
CA ALA A 33 2.28 -2.14 8.03
C ALA A 33 1.63 -1.38 9.20
N ILE A 34 1.21 -0.13 8.96
CA ILE A 34 0.81 0.81 10.02
C ILE A 34 -0.47 0.39 10.73
N ASP A 35 -1.31 -0.43 10.13
CA ASP A 35 -2.49 -1.02 10.75
C ASP A 35 -2.16 -2.12 11.78
N ASN A 36 -0.91 -2.56 11.87
CA ASN A 36 -0.45 -3.61 12.76
C ASN A 36 0.18 -3.12 14.08
N ILE A 37 0.17 -1.82 14.35
CA ILE A 37 0.84 -1.22 15.53
C ILE A 37 0.12 -1.45 16.84
N VAL A 38 -1.16 -1.80 16.80
CA VAL A 38 -1.93 -2.18 17.99
C VAL A 38 -2.03 -3.70 18.08
N LYS A 39 -1.81 -4.22 19.29
CA LYS A 39 -1.89 -5.65 19.57
C LYS A 39 -3.15 -5.97 20.36
N ASP A 40 -3.81 -7.06 19.99
CA ASP A 40 -4.88 -7.65 20.78
C ASP A 40 -4.34 -8.20 22.13
N GLY A 41 -5.23 -8.64 22.99
CA GLY A 41 -4.84 -9.19 24.31
C GLY A 41 -4.13 -10.56 24.23
N HIS A 42 -4.02 -11.16 23.06
CA HIS A 42 -3.47 -12.50 22.82
C HIS A 42 -2.18 -12.47 21.98
N GLY A 43 -1.66 -11.28 21.66
CA GLY A 43 -0.41 -11.10 20.91
C GLY A 43 -0.59 -11.04 19.39
N GLY A 44 -1.81 -11.12 18.88
CA GLY A 44 -2.17 -10.84 17.48
C GLY A 44 -2.26 -9.33 17.21
N ASN A 45 -2.43 -8.98 15.92
CA ASN A 45 -2.67 -7.61 15.50
C ASN A 45 -4.17 -7.27 15.59
N ASP A 46 -4.49 -6.11 16.15
CA ASP A 46 -5.84 -5.55 16.15
C ASP A 46 -5.93 -4.42 15.12
N THR A 47 -6.03 -4.80 13.84
CA THR A 47 -6.03 -3.89 12.70
C THR A 47 -7.29 -3.02 12.58
N HIS A 48 -8.30 -3.30 13.41
CA HIS A 48 -9.55 -2.54 13.49
C HIS A 48 -9.67 -1.69 14.76
N SER A 49 -8.59 -1.56 15.52
CA SER A 49 -8.59 -0.86 16.80
C SER A 49 -8.68 0.64 16.63
N GLU A 50 -9.63 1.29 17.30
CA GLU A 50 -9.70 2.75 17.43
C GLU A 50 -8.41 3.38 18.00
N GLN A 51 -7.60 2.58 18.68
CA GLN A 51 -6.31 3.03 19.20
C GLN A 51 -5.31 3.36 18.10
N ILE A 52 -5.42 2.74 16.90
CA ILE A 52 -4.59 3.06 15.73
C ILE A 52 -4.81 4.53 15.36
N HIS A 53 -6.06 4.93 15.20
CA HIS A 53 -6.44 6.30 14.85
C HIS A 53 -5.92 7.31 15.88
N THR A 54 -6.03 6.98 17.17
CA THR A 54 -5.47 7.81 18.25
C THR A 54 -3.95 8.01 18.07
N TYR A 55 -3.20 6.96 17.75
CA TYR A 55 -1.75 7.05 17.55
C TYR A 55 -1.39 7.81 16.28
N LEU A 56 -2.16 7.65 15.19
CA LEU A 56 -1.93 8.37 13.95
C LEU A 56 -2.21 9.88 14.12
N MET A 57 -3.30 10.24 14.77
CA MET A 57 -3.58 11.66 15.11
C MET A 57 -2.48 12.24 16.00
N GLU A 58 -2.04 11.52 17.04
CA GLU A 58 -0.93 11.96 17.90
C GLU A 58 0.35 12.16 17.09
N MET A 59 0.68 11.25 16.17
CA MET A 59 1.84 11.34 15.30
C MET A 59 1.73 12.54 14.36
N ASN A 60 0.61 12.70 13.68
CA ASN A 60 0.34 13.84 12.80
C ASN A 60 0.55 15.17 13.54
N GLN A 61 -0.11 15.37 14.67
CA GLN A 61 -0.03 16.60 15.46
C GLN A 61 1.39 16.91 15.95
N ASN A 62 2.20 15.91 16.22
CA ASN A 62 3.56 16.08 16.72
C ASN A 62 4.62 16.18 15.61
N THR A 63 4.26 15.86 14.35
CA THR A 63 5.20 15.81 13.23
C THR A 63 4.68 16.54 11.99
N TYR A 64 4.24 15.79 11.00
CA TYR A 64 3.95 16.26 9.64
C TYR A 64 2.67 17.10 9.52
N GLY A 65 1.73 17.01 10.44
CA GLY A 65 0.50 17.82 10.42
C GLY A 65 0.72 19.32 10.60
N LYS A 66 1.94 19.73 10.93
CA LYS A 66 2.34 21.14 11.01
C LYS A 66 2.74 21.74 9.66
N SER A 67 2.73 20.96 8.59
CA SER A 67 3.16 21.38 7.26
C SER A 67 2.22 20.84 6.18
N GLU A 68 1.66 21.73 5.37
CA GLU A 68 0.83 21.37 4.21
C GLU A 68 1.61 20.72 3.05
N GLN A 69 2.95 20.67 3.15
CA GLN A 69 3.83 20.17 2.10
C GLN A 69 4.31 18.73 2.33
N ILE A 70 3.76 18.03 3.32
CA ILE A 70 4.14 16.66 3.64
C ILE A 70 3.05 15.71 3.16
N LEU A 71 3.45 14.69 2.41
CA LEU A 71 2.58 13.61 1.96
C LEU A 71 2.85 12.36 2.80
N THR A 72 1.79 11.72 3.26
CA THR A 72 1.90 10.44 3.99
C THR A 72 1.05 9.37 3.35
N VAL A 73 1.58 8.15 3.28
CA VAL A 73 0.84 6.98 2.82
C VAL A 73 1.04 5.82 3.79
N GLY A 74 -0.05 5.25 4.28
CA GLY A 74 -0.03 4.07 5.15
C GLY A 74 -0.18 2.80 4.35
N GLU A 75 0.56 1.77 4.70
CA GLU A 75 0.28 0.42 4.22
C GLU A 75 -0.71 -0.25 5.16
N THR A 76 -1.88 -0.64 4.61
CA THR A 76 -2.98 -1.21 5.38
C THR A 76 -3.56 -2.40 4.61
N GLY A 77 -3.13 -3.60 4.99
CA GLY A 77 -3.39 -4.83 4.23
C GLY A 77 -4.85 -5.22 4.13
N GLY A 78 -5.64 -4.94 5.15
CA GLY A 78 -7.05 -5.34 5.26
C GLY A 78 -8.05 -4.20 5.29
N ALA A 79 -7.67 -2.98 4.89
CA ALA A 79 -8.55 -1.83 5.00
C ALA A 79 -9.79 -1.94 4.09
N THR A 80 -10.95 -1.58 4.65
CA THR A 80 -12.19 -1.33 3.90
C THR A 80 -12.23 0.12 3.40
N VAL A 81 -13.22 0.44 2.56
CA VAL A 81 -13.44 1.83 2.11
C VAL A 81 -13.69 2.75 3.29
N GLU A 82 -14.49 2.33 4.27
CA GLU A 82 -14.81 3.11 5.47
C GLU A 82 -13.57 3.40 6.31
N MET A 83 -12.70 2.40 6.47
CA MET A 83 -11.40 2.58 7.14
C MET A 83 -10.50 3.53 6.35
N ALA A 84 -10.46 3.41 5.03
CA ALA A 84 -9.69 4.30 4.17
C ALA A 84 -10.17 5.75 4.25
N GLN A 85 -11.50 5.96 4.29
CA GLN A 85 -12.08 7.29 4.54
C GLN A 85 -11.60 7.84 5.89
N GLN A 86 -11.65 7.04 6.95
CA GLN A 86 -11.20 7.46 8.28
C GLN A 86 -9.71 7.83 8.30
N TYR A 87 -8.85 7.01 7.70
CA TYR A 87 -7.41 7.27 7.63
C TYR A 87 -7.04 8.51 6.81
N SER A 88 -7.80 8.81 5.74
CA SER A 88 -7.39 9.80 4.74
C SER A 88 -8.37 10.96 4.54
N ASP A 89 -9.41 11.07 5.35
CA ASP A 89 -10.21 12.30 5.43
C ASP A 89 -9.34 13.42 6.03
N PRO A 90 -9.20 14.57 5.36
CA PRO A 90 -8.45 15.70 5.91
C PRO A 90 -8.88 16.13 7.32
N GLU A 91 -10.16 15.95 7.67
CA GLU A 91 -10.69 16.25 9.00
C GLU A 91 -10.20 15.27 10.08
N SER A 92 -9.83 14.05 9.71
CA SER A 92 -9.28 13.04 10.63
C SER A 92 -7.89 13.40 11.13
N GLN A 93 -7.13 14.19 10.36
CA GLN A 93 -5.76 14.58 10.68
C GLN A 93 -4.84 13.38 10.95
N GLU A 94 -4.92 12.35 10.10
CA GLU A 94 -4.11 11.15 10.20
C GLU A 94 -3.12 11.05 9.05
N LEU A 95 -3.53 10.52 7.91
CA LEU A 95 -2.68 10.27 6.74
C LEU A 95 -3.24 10.98 5.51
N SER A 96 -2.41 11.19 4.49
CA SER A 96 -2.89 11.72 3.21
C SER A 96 -3.63 10.67 2.41
N MET A 97 -3.22 9.39 2.50
CA MET A 97 -3.83 8.24 1.81
C MET A 97 -3.31 6.93 2.39
N ILE A 98 -3.89 5.82 1.93
CA ILE A 98 -3.43 4.47 2.27
C ILE A 98 -3.27 3.60 1.02
N PHE A 99 -2.39 2.60 1.08
CA PHE A 99 -2.39 1.48 0.16
C PHE A 99 -3.39 0.43 0.62
N GLN A 100 -4.38 0.16 -0.21
CA GLN A 100 -5.34 -0.93 -0.02
C GLN A 100 -4.94 -2.13 -0.89
N PHE A 101 -5.23 -3.35 -0.45
CA PHE A 101 -4.77 -4.57 -1.11
C PHE A 101 -5.89 -5.41 -1.71
N GLU A 102 -7.11 -4.90 -1.81
CA GLU A 102 -8.22 -5.66 -2.40
C GLU A 102 -7.95 -6.00 -3.87
N LEU A 103 -7.40 -5.03 -4.63
CA LEU A 103 -6.98 -5.26 -6.00
C LEU A 103 -5.85 -6.29 -6.07
N MET A 104 -4.90 -6.21 -5.14
CA MET A 104 -3.76 -7.13 -5.10
C MET A 104 -4.17 -8.57 -4.75
N GLY A 105 -5.32 -8.76 -4.14
CA GLY A 105 -5.87 -10.07 -3.81
C GLY A 105 -6.82 -10.67 -4.85
N ILE A 106 -7.08 -9.98 -5.99
CA ILE A 106 -8.13 -10.39 -6.96
C ILE A 106 -7.93 -11.80 -7.54
N ASP A 107 -6.70 -12.19 -7.76
CA ASP A 107 -6.31 -13.52 -8.28
C ASP A 107 -5.93 -14.50 -7.16
N GLY A 108 -6.13 -14.13 -5.90
CA GLY A 108 -5.81 -14.98 -4.75
C GLY A 108 -4.34 -15.04 -4.39
N ILE A 109 -3.45 -14.35 -5.12
CA ILE A 109 -2.04 -14.24 -4.73
C ILE A 109 -1.93 -13.41 -3.46
N ARG A 110 -1.24 -13.96 -2.47
CA ARG A 110 -0.90 -13.32 -1.20
C ARG A 110 0.28 -14.07 -0.57
N SER A 111 0.89 -13.51 0.46
CA SER A 111 1.97 -14.17 1.21
C SER A 111 1.62 -15.63 1.53
N GLY A 112 2.49 -16.54 1.16
CA GLY A 112 2.33 -17.99 1.34
C GLY A 112 1.36 -18.68 0.35
N ASN A 113 0.81 -17.96 -0.65
CA ASN A 113 0.01 -18.54 -1.70
C ASN A 113 0.29 -17.85 -3.04
N TRP A 114 1.13 -18.46 -3.86
CA TRP A 114 1.58 -17.92 -5.15
C TRP A 114 0.89 -18.59 -6.35
N ASP A 115 -0.22 -19.33 -6.13
CA ASP A 115 -0.99 -19.97 -7.18
C ASP A 115 -2.16 -19.04 -7.63
N PRO A 116 -2.03 -18.33 -8.77
CA PRO A 116 -3.02 -17.37 -9.21
C PRO A 116 -4.30 -18.09 -9.69
N LYS A 117 -5.44 -17.58 -9.23
CA LYS A 117 -6.76 -18.01 -9.67
C LYS A 117 -7.29 -17.09 -10.77
N PRO A 118 -8.07 -17.63 -11.71
CA PRO A 118 -8.72 -16.80 -12.71
C PRO A 118 -9.66 -15.77 -12.06
N TYR A 119 -9.63 -14.57 -12.57
CA TYR A 119 -10.61 -13.52 -12.25
C TYR A 119 -11.24 -13.00 -13.55
N THR A 120 -12.35 -12.28 -13.43
CA THR A 120 -13.09 -11.73 -14.57
C THR A 120 -12.97 -10.22 -14.63
N LEU A 121 -13.12 -9.65 -15.82
CA LEU A 121 -13.16 -8.20 -15.99
C LEU A 121 -14.25 -7.50 -15.14
N PRO A 122 -15.48 -8.04 -15.00
CA PRO A 122 -16.46 -7.49 -14.07
C PRO A 122 -15.97 -7.40 -12.62
N GLN A 123 -15.28 -8.42 -12.10
CA GLN A 123 -14.72 -8.38 -10.74
C GLN A 123 -13.68 -7.27 -10.59
N LEU A 124 -12.77 -7.13 -11.56
CA LEU A 124 -11.80 -6.04 -11.58
C LEU A 124 -12.49 -4.66 -11.59
N LYS A 125 -13.50 -4.49 -12.44
CA LYS A 125 -14.27 -3.23 -12.52
C LYS A 125 -15.01 -2.92 -11.22
N GLN A 126 -15.58 -3.92 -10.55
CA GLN A 126 -16.26 -3.75 -9.26
C GLN A 126 -15.31 -3.24 -8.17
N ILE A 127 -14.08 -3.73 -8.13
CA ILE A 127 -13.06 -3.23 -7.19
C ILE A 127 -12.74 -1.75 -7.49
N PHE A 128 -12.48 -1.42 -8.74
CA PHE A 128 -12.21 -0.02 -9.09
C PHE A 128 -13.40 0.89 -8.81
N GLU A 129 -14.61 0.51 -9.18
CA GLU A 129 -15.83 1.26 -8.91
C GLU A 129 -15.99 1.50 -7.41
N LYS A 130 -15.87 0.45 -6.60
CA LYS A 130 -15.98 0.52 -5.14
C LYS A 130 -15.02 1.55 -4.55
N TRP A 131 -13.73 1.49 -4.91
CA TRP A 131 -12.72 2.38 -4.36
C TRP A 131 -12.77 3.79 -4.93
N GLN A 132 -13.10 3.97 -6.21
CA GLN A 132 -13.22 5.28 -6.83
C GLN A 132 -14.44 6.04 -6.29
N THR A 133 -15.60 5.38 -6.18
CA THR A 133 -16.81 6.00 -5.65
C THR A 133 -16.75 6.16 -4.13
N GLY A 134 -16.18 5.18 -3.43
CA GLY A 134 -16.09 5.21 -1.98
C GLY A 134 -15.17 6.31 -1.44
N LEU A 135 -14.15 6.71 -2.19
CA LEU A 135 -13.23 7.80 -1.80
C LEU A 135 -13.45 9.09 -2.62
N GLU A 136 -14.62 9.26 -3.25
CA GLU A 136 -14.90 10.43 -4.07
C GLU A 136 -15.02 11.72 -3.23
N GLU A 137 -15.79 11.66 -2.16
CA GLU A 137 -16.07 12.81 -1.29
C GLU A 137 -15.12 12.87 -0.09
N LYS A 138 -14.77 11.71 0.46
CA LYS A 138 -13.92 11.58 1.65
C LYS A 138 -12.73 10.66 1.39
N GLY A 139 -11.53 11.17 1.70
CA GLY A 139 -10.31 10.43 1.52
C GLY A 139 -9.69 10.57 0.12
N TRP A 140 -8.60 9.82 -0.11
CA TRP A 140 -7.84 9.89 -1.35
C TRP A 140 -7.26 8.52 -1.74
N ASN A 141 -7.41 8.14 -3.02
CA ASN A 141 -6.90 6.88 -3.53
C ASN A 141 -5.38 6.89 -3.73
N SER A 142 -4.69 5.86 -3.25
CA SER A 142 -3.40 5.43 -3.78
C SER A 142 -3.63 4.44 -4.91
N LEU A 143 -3.13 4.75 -6.10
CA LEU A 143 -3.31 3.93 -7.28
C LEU A 143 -2.01 3.19 -7.58
N PHE A 144 -2.02 1.86 -7.59
CA PHE A 144 -0.84 1.05 -7.88
C PHE A 144 -1.22 -0.31 -8.44
N TRP A 145 -0.35 -0.87 -9.28
CA TRP A 145 -0.48 -2.19 -9.85
C TRP A 145 0.36 -3.25 -9.15
N GLY A 146 1.36 -2.83 -8.42
CA GLY A 146 2.28 -3.73 -7.75
C GLY A 146 3.29 -3.01 -6.87
N ASN A 147 4.05 -3.79 -6.15
CA ASN A 147 5.16 -3.36 -5.31
C ASN A 147 6.22 -4.48 -5.25
N HIS A 148 7.15 -4.40 -4.30
CA HIS A 148 8.19 -5.40 -4.09
C HIS A 148 7.69 -6.77 -3.60
N ASP A 149 6.44 -6.86 -3.12
CA ASP A 149 5.84 -8.09 -2.58
C ASP A 149 5.03 -8.87 -3.62
N PHE A 150 4.84 -8.33 -4.83
CA PHE A 150 3.98 -8.94 -5.84
C PHE A 150 4.71 -9.16 -7.17
N PRO A 151 4.23 -10.13 -7.99
CA PRO A 151 4.74 -10.32 -9.34
C PRO A 151 4.60 -9.06 -10.20
N ARG A 152 5.47 -8.92 -11.20
CA ARG A 152 5.44 -7.81 -12.16
C ARG A 152 4.08 -7.68 -12.84
N VAL A 153 3.57 -6.46 -12.90
CA VAL A 153 2.19 -6.18 -13.37
C VAL A 153 1.90 -6.70 -14.77
N VAL A 154 2.84 -6.58 -15.71
CA VAL A 154 2.63 -7.04 -17.09
C VAL A 154 2.51 -8.55 -17.17
N SER A 155 3.29 -9.28 -16.38
CA SER A 155 3.21 -10.75 -16.29
C SER A 155 1.95 -11.22 -15.54
N ARG A 156 1.46 -10.43 -14.57
CA ARG A 156 0.32 -10.79 -13.73
C ARG A 156 -1.03 -10.44 -14.36
N PHE A 157 -1.17 -9.21 -14.85
CA PHE A 157 -2.43 -8.65 -15.33
C PHE A 157 -2.47 -8.42 -16.83
N GLY A 158 -1.35 -8.55 -17.53
CA GLY A 158 -1.22 -8.32 -18.95
C GLY A 158 -0.87 -9.57 -19.75
N ASN A 159 -0.22 -9.34 -20.88
CA ASN A 159 0.37 -10.39 -21.70
C ASN A 159 1.85 -10.00 -21.95
N ASP A 160 2.76 -10.71 -21.29
CA ASP A 160 4.19 -10.45 -21.30
C ASP A 160 4.95 -11.06 -22.51
N ARG A 161 4.23 -11.77 -23.39
CA ARG A 161 4.80 -12.35 -24.63
C ARG A 161 4.96 -11.26 -25.69
N GLU A 162 6.04 -11.34 -26.46
CA GLU A 162 6.16 -10.54 -27.68
C GLU A 162 5.13 -11.00 -28.75
N PRO A 163 4.47 -10.09 -29.47
CA PRO A 163 4.63 -8.63 -29.50
C PRO A 163 3.65 -7.85 -28.58
N TYR A 164 3.08 -8.49 -27.57
CA TYR A 164 1.99 -7.92 -26.74
C TYR A 164 2.49 -7.18 -25.50
N ARG A 165 3.71 -7.46 -25.01
CA ARG A 165 4.26 -6.91 -23.77
C ARG A 165 4.14 -5.39 -23.68
N GLU A 166 4.63 -4.68 -24.69
CA GLU A 166 4.60 -3.21 -24.72
C GLU A 166 3.17 -2.67 -24.71
N LYS A 167 2.28 -3.28 -25.48
CA LYS A 167 0.86 -2.87 -25.55
C LYS A 167 0.15 -3.12 -24.22
N SER A 168 0.43 -4.23 -23.56
CA SER A 168 -0.10 -4.54 -22.23
C SER A 168 0.39 -3.55 -21.19
N ALA A 169 1.68 -3.24 -21.15
CA ALA A 169 2.24 -2.24 -20.25
C ALA A 169 1.58 -0.87 -20.43
N LYS A 170 1.45 -0.41 -21.65
CA LYS A 170 0.80 0.88 -21.99
C LYS A 170 -0.68 0.88 -21.60
N MET A 171 -1.42 -0.19 -21.85
CA MET A 171 -2.83 -0.32 -21.48
C MET A 171 -3.00 -0.25 -19.95
N LEU A 172 -2.17 -0.97 -19.19
CA LEU A 172 -2.19 -0.96 -17.73
C LEU A 172 -1.84 0.44 -17.18
N ALA A 173 -0.86 1.11 -17.76
CA ALA A 173 -0.51 2.49 -17.39
C ALA A 173 -1.67 3.46 -17.67
N VAL A 174 -2.30 3.38 -18.84
CA VAL A 174 -3.47 4.24 -19.18
C VAL A 174 -4.61 4.02 -18.20
N LEU A 175 -4.90 2.77 -17.85
CA LEU A 175 -5.95 2.45 -16.87
C LEU A 175 -5.65 3.04 -15.49
N LEU A 176 -4.42 2.89 -15.00
CA LEU A 176 -4.03 3.42 -13.69
C LEU A 176 -4.13 4.95 -13.66
N HIS A 177 -3.50 5.63 -14.63
CA HIS A 177 -3.40 7.09 -14.64
C HIS A 177 -4.71 7.79 -15.06
N GLY A 178 -5.69 7.04 -15.57
CA GLY A 178 -7.03 7.55 -15.90
C GLY A 178 -7.99 7.63 -14.71
N MET A 179 -7.60 7.12 -13.55
CA MET A 179 -8.41 7.13 -12.33
C MET A 179 -8.08 8.31 -11.41
N LYS A 180 -9.03 8.68 -10.53
CA LYS A 180 -8.81 9.70 -9.49
C LYS A 180 -7.97 9.13 -8.36
N GLY A 181 -6.79 9.74 -8.12
CA GLY A 181 -5.88 9.34 -7.05
C GLY A 181 -4.42 9.66 -7.36
N THR A 182 -3.54 9.29 -6.46
CA THR A 182 -2.09 9.41 -6.65
C THR A 182 -1.52 8.12 -7.20
N PRO A 183 -0.99 8.11 -8.46
CA PRO A 183 -0.39 6.90 -9.03
C PRO A 183 1.01 6.66 -8.45
N TYR A 184 1.24 5.41 -8.06
CA TYR A 184 2.53 4.89 -7.62
C TYR A 184 3.03 3.91 -8.67
N ILE A 185 4.19 4.17 -9.23
CA ILE A 185 4.82 3.38 -10.28
C ILE A 185 5.97 2.59 -9.64
N TYR A 186 5.81 1.27 -9.55
CA TYR A 186 6.89 0.44 -9.05
C TYR A 186 8.03 0.39 -10.06
N GLN A 187 9.27 0.49 -9.58
CA GLN A 187 10.46 0.50 -10.44
C GLN A 187 10.42 -0.65 -11.47
N GLY A 188 10.59 -0.30 -12.74
CA GLY A 188 10.51 -1.23 -13.87
C GLY A 188 9.14 -1.27 -14.57
N GLU A 189 8.06 -0.78 -13.95
CA GLU A 189 6.78 -0.65 -14.64
C GLU A 189 6.87 0.29 -15.85
N GLU A 190 7.62 1.39 -15.71
CA GLU A 190 7.82 2.40 -16.74
C GLU A 190 8.45 1.86 -18.04
N ILE A 191 9.14 0.73 -17.95
CA ILE A 191 9.72 0.02 -19.12
C ILE A 191 9.00 -1.30 -19.42
N GLY A 192 7.89 -1.58 -18.76
CA GLY A 192 7.14 -2.83 -18.94
C GLY A 192 7.94 -4.07 -18.53
N MET A 193 8.66 -4.00 -17.43
CA MET A 193 9.43 -5.12 -16.89
C MET A 193 8.51 -6.30 -16.55
N THR A 194 8.98 -7.51 -16.87
CA THR A 194 8.27 -8.78 -16.64
C THR A 194 8.91 -9.57 -15.50
N ASN A 195 8.24 -10.63 -15.06
CA ASN A 195 8.82 -11.56 -14.12
C ASN A 195 10.08 -12.20 -14.70
N VAL A 196 11.04 -12.51 -13.81
CA VAL A 196 12.22 -13.30 -14.17
C VAL A 196 11.79 -14.74 -14.41
N SER A 197 12.36 -15.37 -15.45
CA SER A 197 12.16 -16.78 -15.76
C SER A 197 13.50 -17.53 -15.80
N GLY A 198 13.45 -18.84 -15.56
CA GLY A 198 14.62 -19.71 -15.69
C GLY A 198 15.60 -19.65 -14.51
N LEU A 199 15.23 -19.04 -13.39
CA LEU A 199 15.98 -19.14 -12.16
C LEU A 199 15.84 -20.53 -11.54
N ARG A 200 16.92 -21.02 -10.92
CA ARG A 200 16.91 -22.25 -10.12
C ARG A 200 16.71 -21.86 -8.66
N ILE A 201 16.30 -22.82 -7.82
CA ILE A 201 16.01 -22.53 -6.40
C ILE A 201 17.21 -21.92 -5.66
N GLU A 202 18.42 -22.32 -6.02
CA GLU A 202 19.67 -21.80 -5.44
C GLU A 202 19.99 -20.34 -5.82
N ASP A 203 19.31 -19.79 -6.82
CA ASP A 203 19.46 -18.40 -7.26
C ASP A 203 18.61 -17.43 -6.39
N TYR A 204 17.66 -17.98 -5.60
CA TYR A 204 16.82 -17.19 -4.70
C TYR A 204 17.47 -17.01 -3.34
N GLN A 205 17.40 -15.79 -2.79
CA GLN A 205 17.87 -15.45 -1.46
C GLN A 205 16.75 -15.16 -0.47
N ASP A 206 15.55 -15.02 -0.99
CA ASP A 206 14.37 -14.77 -0.20
C ASP A 206 13.83 -16.04 0.45
N ILE A 207 13.51 -15.95 1.75
CA ILE A 207 13.09 -17.11 2.55
C ILE A 207 11.75 -17.70 2.10
N GLU A 208 10.82 -16.87 1.61
CA GLU A 208 9.52 -17.34 1.12
C GLU A 208 9.65 -18.10 -0.21
N SER A 209 10.63 -17.74 -1.02
CA SER A 209 10.91 -18.41 -2.30
C SER A 209 11.66 -19.73 -2.10
N VAL A 210 12.38 -19.92 -1.00
CA VAL A 210 13.22 -21.09 -0.73
C VAL A 210 12.50 -22.17 0.08
N ASN A 211 11.47 -21.81 0.86
CA ASN A 211 10.65 -22.71 1.69
C ASN A 211 9.39 -23.16 0.95
#